data_5cefddd4c2bf34aac07dad545799b3c2
#
_entry.id   5cefddd4c2bf34aac07dad545799b3c2
#
_cell.length_a   1.000
_cell.length_b   1.000
_cell.length_c   1.000
_cell.angle_alpha   90.00
_cell.angle_beta   90.00
_cell.angle_gamma   90.00
#
_symmetry.space_group_name_H-M   'P 1'
#
loop_
_entity.id
_entity.type
_entity.pdbx_description
1 polymer ?
#
loop_
_entity_poly.entity_id
_entity_poly.type
_entity_poly.pdbx_seq_one_letter_code
_entity_poly.pdbx_strand_id
1 'polypeptide(L)'
;MRCCSTGTPDDDSTTTVLTMFAARHETVAKDGTARAGVATVHRGSYETPCFMPVGTRGAIKYLSAADYEEVGARIVLGNTYHLMLRPGAETVARFGGLGKFAAWDGLTLTDSGGFQVFSLNPKVDDDGVTFKSTYDGSQQRFTPEGAIATQELLGADIQMVLDVCPPLPSPPDVVRLALERTSMWAARARSAHRREDQSLFGIVQGGISESMRRESALRTAELDFDGYGIGGLSVGETREEMLPALAAALEHLPTDRPRYLMGVGDPASLVEAVGLGVDQFDCVLQTRLGRHGTALTTAGKLNVKRAEFALSDEPLDPTCGCGVCRRHTRGYLRHLFQVGEPTASRLVSLHNVAWTISLMATMRRAIIDGRFQKMRTEVLSVWG
;
A
#
# COMPACT_ATOMS: atom_id res chain seq x y z
N MET A 1 -9.24 56.73 -53.41
CA MET A 1 -8.23 57.15 -52.40
C MET A 1 -8.76 56.80 -51.03
N ARG A 2 -8.21 55.76 -50.40
CA ARG A 2 -8.04 55.54 -48.97
C ARG A 2 -7.35 54.23 -48.79
N CYS A 3 -6.20 54.29 -48.11
CA CYS A 3 -5.33 53.17 -47.80
C CYS A 3 -5.97 52.23 -46.83
N CYS A 4 -5.91 50.89 -47.11
CA CYS A 4 -6.06 49.85 -46.16
C CYS A 4 -4.69 49.52 -45.52
N SER A 5 -4.55 49.71 -44.23
CA SER A 5 -3.47 49.23 -43.43
C SER A 5 -3.64 47.77 -43.08
N THR A 6 -2.72 46.92 -43.47
CA THR A 6 -2.63 45.52 -43.10
C THR A 6 -2.04 45.40 -41.69
N GLY A 7 -2.88 45.01 -40.74
CA GLY A 7 -2.43 44.54 -39.39
C GLY A 7 -2.00 43.09 -39.49
N THR A 8 -0.75 42.78 -39.11
CA THR A 8 -0.25 41.44 -38.88
C THR A 8 -0.88 40.90 -37.63
N PRO A 9 -1.33 39.63 -37.57
CA PRO A 9 -1.74 39.00 -36.33
C PRO A 9 -0.47 38.62 -35.52
N ASP A 10 -0.38 39.12 -34.30
CA ASP A 10 0.60 38.69 -33.31
C ASP A 10 0.35 37.17 -33.04
N ASP A 11 1.37 36.39 -33.32
CA ASP A 11 1.48 34.98 -33.00
C ASP A 11 1.83 34.84 -31.50
N ASP A 12 0.77 34.90 -30.67
CA ASP A 12 0.89 34.61 -29.23
C ASP A 12 0.88 33.09 -29.03
N SER A 13 1.98 32.45 -29.40
CA SER A 13 2.21 31.05 -29.07
C SER A 13 2.50 30.92 -27.58
N THR A 14 1.47 30.95 -26.76
CA THR A 14 1.51 30.47 -25.38
C THR A 14 1.87 28.99 -25.42
N THR A 15 3.15 28.68 -25.33
CA THR A 15 3.65 27.34 -25.05
C THR A 15 3.10 26.96 -23.69
N THR A 16 1.98 26.25 -23.68
CA THR A 16 1.46 25.58 -22.48
C THR A 16 2.51 24.55 -22.10
N VAL A 17 3.37 24.89 -21.15
CA VAL A 17 4.22 23.90 -20.47
C VAL A 17 3.25 22.94 -19.82
N LEU A 18 3.06 21.77 -20.42
CA LEU A 18 2.38 20.63 -19.79
C LEU A 18 3.16 20.30 -18.53
N THR A 19 2.69 20.81 -17.42
CA THR A 19 3.22 20.47 -16.12
C THR A 19 2.92 18.99 -15.91
N MET A 20 3.94 18.14 -15.91
CA MET A 20 3.84 16.74 -15.56
C MET A 20 3.06 16.65 -14.24
N PHE A 21 1.98 15.88 -14.23
CA PHE A 21 1.15 15.73 -13.04
C PHE A 21 1.88 14.83 -12.05
N ALA A 22 2.54 15.42 -11.07
CA ALA A 22 3.15 14.68 -9.96
C ALA A 22 2.11 14.44 -8.87
N ALA A 23 2.11 13.24 -8.26
CA ALA A 23 1.28 13.00 -7.08
C ALA A 23 1.67 13.98 -5.97
N ARG A 24 0.67 14.46 -5.25
CA ARG A 24 0.85 15.44 -4.17
C ARG A 24 0.10 15.02 -2.93
N HIS A 25 0.66 15.39 -1.78
CA HIS A 25 -0.01 15.27 -0.50
C HIS A 25 -0.23 16.66 0.10
N GLU A 26 -1.49 17.03 0.25
CA GLU A 26 -1.89 18.26 0.94
C GLU A 26 -2.28 17.91 2.38
N THR A 27 -1.52 18.43 3.33
CA THR A 27 -1.83 18.25 4.76
C THR A 27 -2.93 19.19 5.19
N VAL A 28 -4.06 18.65 5.68
CA VAL A 28 -5.22 19.41 6.17
C VAL A 28 -5.08 19.73 7.65
N ALA A 29 -4.54 18.80 8.45
CA ALA A 29 -4.33 18.97 9.88
C ALA A 29 -3.14 18.18 10.38
N LYS A 30 -2.58 18.60 11.52
CA LYS A 30 -1.49 17.90 12.24
C LYS A 30 -1.80 17.84 13.73
N ASP A 31 -1.34 16.75 14.37
CA ASP A 31 -1.28 16.59 15.83
C ASP A 31 0.08 15.97 16.17
N GLY A 32 1.04 16.83 16.57
CA GLY A 32 2.45 16.47 16.59
C GLY A 32 3.00 16.19 15.20
N THR A 33 3.61 15.01 15.03
CA THR A 33 4.09 14.51 13.72
C THR A 33 3.01 13.80 12.90
N ALA A 34 1.93 13.34 13.54
CA ALA A 34 0.78 12.76 12.85
C ALA A 34 0.12 13.78 11.94
N ARG A 35 -0.23 13.37 10.73
CA ARG A 35 -0.85 14.24 9.74
C ARG A 35 -2.08 13.60 9.09
N ALA A 36 -3.11 14.40 8.90
CA ALA A 36 -4.29 14.11 8.10
C ALA A 36 -4.23 14.96 6.84
N GLY A 37 -4.45 14.37 5.69
CA GLY A 37 -4.33 15.08 4.42
C GLY A 37 -5.16 14.46 3.32
N VAL A 38 -4.89 14.90 2.09
CA VAL A 38 -5.43 14.35 0.85
C VAL A 38 -4.24 14.08 -0.08
N ALA A 39 -4.11 12.84 -0.52
CA ALA A 39 -3.17 12.49 -1.58
C ALA A 39 -3.92 12.50 -2.91
N THR A 40 -3.35 13.17 -3.90
CA THR A 40 -3.91 13.31 -5.25
C THR A 40 -2.98 12.66 -6.25
N VAL A 41 -3.52 11.79 -7.09
CA VAL A 41 -2.88 11.18 -8.25
C VAL A 41 -3.65 11.58 -9.51
N HIS A 42 -3.16 11.23 -10.70
CA HIS A 42 -3.76 11.69 -11.95
C HIS A 42 -5.28 11.42 -12.04
N ARG A 43 -5.73 10.22 -11.70
CA ARG A 43 -7.14 9.81 -11.86
C ARG A 43 -8.05 10.20 -10.70
N GLY A 44 -7.51 10.66 -9.57
CA GLY A 44 -8.35 11.03 -8.42
C GLY A 44 -7.55 11.29 -7.15
N SER A 45 -8.25 11.33 -6.03
CA SER A 45 -7.67 11.60 -4.73
C SER A 45 -8.22 10.66 -3.65
N TYR A 46 -7.46 10.52 -2.57
CA TYR A 46 -7.86 9.76 -1.38
C TYR A 46 -7.40 10.45 -0.09
N GLU A 47 -8.20 10.29 0.94
CA GLU A 47 -7.89 10.82 2.27
C GLU A 47 -6.82 9.98 2.95
N THR A 48 -5.96 10.65 3.73
CA THR A 48 -4.92 10.01 4.55
C THR A 48 -5.09 10.35 6.03
N PRO A 49 -4.68 9.44 6.96
CA PRO A 49 -4.09 8.14 6.71
C PRO A 49 -5.05 7.15 6.01
N CYS A 50 -4.51 6.25 5.19
CA CYS A 50 -5.28 5.33 4.36
C CYS A 50 -4.74 3.89 4.48
N PHE A 51 -5.63 2.91 4.45
CA PHE A 51 -5.28 1.50 4.34
C PHE A 51 -5.69 0.96 2.97
N MET A 52 -4.77 0.32 2.29
CA MET A 52 -4.96 -0.31 0.98
C MET A 52 -5.11 -1.83 1.16
N PRO A 53 -6.30 -2.39 1.01
CA PRO A 53 -6.46 -3.83 1.00
C PRO A 53 -5.71 -4.48 -0.18
N VAL A 54 -5.11 -5.67 0.06
CA VAL A 54 -4.28 -6.34 -0.93
C VAL A 54 -5.11 -7.27 -1.80
N GLY A 55 -5.23 -6.90 -3.07
CA GLY A 55 -5.82 -7.68 -4.15
C GLY A 55 -4.76 -8.43 -4.96
N THR A 56 -4.08 -9.39 -4.36
CA THR A 56 -2.88 -10.09 -4.88
C THR A 56 -2.95 -10.48 -6.38
N ARG A 57 -4.11 -10.88 -6.87
CA ARG A 57 -4.35 -11.33 -8.25
C ARG A 57 -5.47 -10.54 -8.93
N GLY A 58 -5.55 -9.24 -8.64
CA GLY A 58 -6.64 -8.39 -9.09
C GLY A 58 -7.91 -8.53 -8.26
N ALA A 59 -7.87 -9.26 -7.14
CA ALA A 59 -8.97 -9.37 -6.21
C ALA A 59 -8.46 -9.56 -4.78
N ILE A 60 -9.07 -8.87 -3.82
CA ILE A 60 -8.90 -9.16 -2.40
C ILE A 60 -9.50 -10.54 -2.14
N LYS A 61 -8.76 -11.40 -1.46
CA LYS A 61 -9.13 -12.80 -1.29
C LYS A 61 -10.57 -12.96 -0.75
N TYR A 62 -11.44 -13.60 -1.53
CA TYR A 62 -12.88 -13.84 -1.29
C TYR A 62 -13.78 -12.61 -1.39
N LEU A 63 -13.27 -11.43 -1.77
CA LEU A 63 -14.05 -10.21 -1.89
C LEU A 63 -14.10 -9.76 -3.36
N SER A 64 -15.17 -9.09 -3.74
CA SER A 64 -15.38 -8.47 -5.04
C SER A 64 -15.28 -6.95 -4.95
N ALA A 65 -15.28 -6.25 -6.09
CA ALA A 65 -15.29 -4.80 -6.14
C ALA A 65 -16.45 -4.18 -5.35
N ALA A 66 -17.66 -4.75 -5.43
CA ALA A 66 -18.82 -4.29 -4.66
C ALA A 66 -18.59 -4.36 -3.13
N ASP A 67 -17.85 -5.38 -2.67
CA ASP A 67 -17.45 -5.46 -1.25
C ASP A 67 -16.46 -4.34 -0.87
N TYR A 68 -15.54 -3.96 -1.79
CA TYR A 68 -14.58 -2.88 -1.52
C TYR A 68 -15.28 -1.52 -1.44
N GLU A 69 -16.27 -1.29 -2.31
CA GLU A 69 -17.12 -0.11 -2.30
C GLU A 69 -17.92 -0.01 -1.01
N GLU A 70 -18.58 -1.10 -0.60
CA GLU A 70 -19.37 -1.17 0.64
C GLU A 70 -18.53 -0.79 1.88
N VAL A 71 -17.28 -1.24 1.95
CA VAL A 71 -16.40 -0.94 3.10
C VAL A 71 -15.68 0.40 2.98
N GLY A 72 -15.86 1.13 1.88
CA GLY A 72 -15.28 2.45 1.67
C GLY A 72 -13.79 2.42 1.32
N ALA A 73 -13.28 1.33 0.74
CA ALA A 73 -11.94 1.30 0.19
C ALA A 73 -11.81 2.38 -0.90
N ARG A 74 -10.68 3.06 -0.96
CA ARG A 74 -10.39 4.10 -1.96
C ARG A 74 -9.34 3.66 -2.95
N ILE A 75 -8.44 2.81 -2.50
CA ILE A 75 -7.31 2.30 -3.27
C ILE A 75 -7.07 0.84 -2.91
N VAL A 76 -6.78 0.01 -3.91
CA VAL A 76 -6.50 -1.42 -3.76
C VAL A 76 -5.13 -1.72 -4.34
N LEU A 77 -4.34 -2.53 -3.62
CA LEU A 77 -3.02 -2.95 -4.07
C LEU A 77 -3.12 -4.25 -4.88
N GLY A 78 -2.50 -4.28 -6.07
CA GLY A 78 -2.28 -5.47 -6.89
C GLY A 78 -0.81 -5.90 -6.87
N ASN A 79 -0.54 -7.22 -6.86
CA ASN A 79 0.83 -7.69 -6.88
C ASN A 79 1.33 -7.92 -8.32
N THR A 80 2.32 -7.17 -8.74
CA THR A 80 2.92 -7.23 -10.07
C THR A 80 3.43 -8.63 -10.40
N TYR A 81 4.14 -9.29 -9.48
CA TYR A 81 4.65 -10.65 -9.66
C TYR A 81 3.55 -11.63 -10.09
N HIS A 82 2.41 -11.63 -9.40
CA HIS A 82 1.33 -12.56 -9.69
C HIS A 82 0.60 -12.21 -10.98
N LEU A 83 0.35 -10.93 -11.23
CA LEU A 83 -0.39 -10.46 -12.40
C LEU A 83 0.41 -10.59 -13.69
N MET A 84 1.73 -10.38 -13.65
CA MET A 84 2.61 -10.55 -14.79
C MET A 84 2.74 -12.02 -15.21
N LEU A 85 2.72 -12.96 -14.25
CA LEU A 85 2.79 -14.39 -14.56
C LEU A 85 1.41 -14.95 -14.94
N ARG A 86 0.34 -14.50 -14.30
CA ARG A 86 -1.05 -14.91 -14.64
C ARG A 86 -2.04 -13.79 -14.26
N PRO A 87 -2.80 -13.27 -15.21
CA PRO A 87 -2.99 -13.76 -16.60
C PRO A 87 -1.95 -13.24 -17.58
N GLY A 88 -0.95 -12.47 -17.16
CA GLY A 88 -0.02 -11.73 -17.99
C GLY A 88 -0.40 -10.26 -18.09
N ALA A 89 0.60 -9.35 -18.05
CA ALA A 89 0.36 -7.90 -18.05
C ALA A 89 -0.32 -7.43 -19.35
N GLU A 90 0.04 -8.01 -20.49
CA GLU A 90 -0.59 -7.73 -21.79
C GLU A 90 -2.08 -8.10 -21.81
N THR A 91 -2.44 -9.19 -21.11
CA THR A 91 -3.86 -9.58 -20.97
C THR A 91 -4.62 -8.50 -20.20
N VAL A 92 -4.07 -8.04 -19.05
CA VAL A 92 -4.68 -6.98 -18.24
C VAL A 92 -4.79 -5.69 -19.05
N ALA A 93 -3.75 -5.34 -19.81
CA ALA A 93 -3.75 -4.16 -20.68
C ALA A 93 -4.89 -4.20 -21.73
N ARG A 94 -5.15 -5.37 -22.35
CA ARG A 94 -6.26 -5.56 -23.31
C ARG A 94 -7.64 -5.29 -22.71
N PHE A 95 -7.81 -5.48 -21.40
CA PHE A 95 -9.04 -5.13 -20.68
C PHE A 95 -9.08 -3.66 -20.23
N GLY A 96 -8.06 -2.87 -20.54
CA GLY A 96 -7.97 -1.45 -20.21
C GLY A 96 -7.38 -1.18 -18.82
N GLY A 97 -6.52 -2.06 -18.34
CA GLY A 97 -5.79 -1.96 -17.08
C GLY A 97 -6.46 -2.67 -15.92
N LEU A 98 -5.77 -2.70 -14.79
CA LEU A 98 -6.13 -3.48 -13.59
C LEU A 98 -7.50 -3.10 -13.02
N GLY A 99 -7.82 -1.82 -12.96
CA GLY A 99 -9.13 -1.35 -12.47
C GLY A 99 -10.27 -1.94 -13.29
N LYS A 100 -10.24 -1.76 -14.61
CA LYS A 100 -11.29 -2.30 -15.51
C LYS A 100 -11.31 -3.83 -15.51
N PHE A 101 -10.14 -4.47 -15.51
CA PHE A 101 -10.03 -5.92 -15.42
C PHE A 101 -10.67 -6.50 -14.16
N ALA A 102 -10.55 -5.81 -13.03
CA ALA A 102 -11.12 -6.20 -11.74
C ALA A 102 -12.55 -5.64 -11.50
N ALA A 103 -13.13 -4.91 -12.44
CA ALA A 103 -14.38 -4.15 -12.26
C ALA A 103 -14.34 -3.22 -11.02
N TRP A 104 -13.20 -2.54 -10.81
CA TRP A 104 -12.94 -1.64 -9.71
C TRP A 104 -12.73 -0.21 -10.21
N ASP A 105 -13.63 0.70 -9.83
CA ASP A 105 -13.58 2.10 -10.25
C ASP A 105 -12.71 2.99 -9.34
N GLY A 106 -12.35 2.50 -8.16
CA GLY A 106 -11.40 3.18 -7.26
C GLY A 106 -9.97 3.16 -7.79
N LEU A 107 -9.05 3.74 -7.02
CA LEU A 107 -7.64 3.80 -7.38
C LEU A 107 -6.94 2.44 -7.19
N THR A 108 -5.86 2.25 -7.91
CA THR A 108 -5.02 1.04 -7.84
C THR A 108 -3.56 1.40 -7.64
N LEU A 109 -2.88 0.62 -6.82
CA LEU A 109 -1.43 0.63 -6.67
C LEU A 109 -0.90 -0.76 -7.05
N THR A 110 0.19 -0.84 -7.79
CA THR A 110 0.93 -2.09 -7.98
C THR A 110 2.25 -2.04 -7.22
N ASP A 111 2.57 -3.11 -6.47
CA ASP A 111 3.91 -3.29 -5.93
C ASP A 111 4.93 -3.54 -7.05
N SER A 112 6.22 -3.53 -6.72
CA SER A 112 7.27 -3.83 -7.69
C SER A 112 7.35 -5.31 -8.09
N GLY A 113 6.73 -6.21 -7.31
CA GLY A 113 6.93 -7.65 -7.41
C GLY A 113 8.20 -8.16 -6.69
N GLY A 114 9.05 -7.26 -6.20
CA GLY A 114 10.35 -7.59 -5.58
C GLY A 114 10.20 -8.51 -4.36
N PHE A 115 9.34 -8.17 -3.42
CA PHE A 115 9.14 -8.95 -2.20
C PHE A 115 8.82 -10.43 -2.47
N GLN A 116 7.94 -10.71 -3.44
CA GLN A 116 7.59 -12.07 -3.81
C GLN A 116 8.77 -12.80 -4.46
N VAL A 117 9.50 -12.11 -5.32
CA VAL A 117 10.67 -12.68 -6.00
C VAL A 117 11.77 -13.00 -5.00
N PHE A 118 12.06 -12.12 -4.03
CA PHE A 118 13.09 -12.36 -3.02
C PHE A 118 12.78 -13.55 -2.11
N SER A 119 11.50 -13.87 -1.89
CA SER A 119 11.11 -15.09 -1.16
C SER A 119 11.42 -16.41 -1.88
N LEU A 120 11.80 -16.36 -3.17
CA LEU A 120 12.07 -17.53 -4.01
C LEU A 120 13.56 -17.87 -4.16
N ASN A 121 14.44 -17.32 -3.31
CA ASN A 121 15.90 -17.48 -3.42
C ASN A 121 16.42 -17.13 -4.83
N PRO A 122 16.20 -15.93 -5.33
CA PRO A 122 16.60 -15.54 -6.68
C PRO A 122 18.12 -15.39 -6.79
N LYS A 123 18.60 -15.39 -8.04
CA LYS A 123 19.92 -14.84 -8.34
C LYS A 123 19.80 -13.35 -8.54
N VAL A 124 20.50 -12.57 -7.72
CA VAL A 124 20.48 -11.11 -7.74
C VAL A 124 21.83 -10.59 -8.20
N ASP A 125 21.84 -9.76 -9.21
CA ASP A 125 23.00 -8.99 -9.67
C ASP A 125 22.64 -7.52 -9.79
N ASP A 126 23.54 -6.67 -10.26
CA ASP A 126 23.33 -5.22 -10.35
C ASP A 126 22.30 -4.85 -11.44
N ASP A 127 22.05 -5.74 -12.40
CA ASP A 127 21.10 -5.52 -13.48
C ASP A 127 19.67 -5.95 -13.13
N GLY A 128 19.48 -6.79 -12.10
CA GLY A 128 18.17 -7.25 -11.72
C GLY A 128 18.15 -8.61 -11.00
N VAL A 129 17.04 -9.31 -11.10
CA VAL A 129 16.82 -10.58 -10.44
C VAL A 129 16.42 -11.67 -11.44
N THR A 130 16.96 -12.89 -11.25
CA THR A 130 16.57 -14.08 -12.02
C THR A 130 15.98 -15.10 -11.05
N PHE A 131 14.77 -15.56 -11.32
CA PHE A 131 14.04 -16.51 -10.48
C PHE A 131 13.26 -17.52 -11.31
N LYS A 132 12.76 -18.57 -10.66
CA LYS A 132 11.85 -19.55 -11.27
C LYS A 132 10.41 -19.20 -10.93
N SER A 133 9.55 -19.12 -11.95
CA SER A 133 8.12 -18.93 -11.80
C SER A 133 7.51 -20.04 -10.92
N THR A 134 6.68 -19.65 -9.93
CA THR A 134 5.96 -20.61 -9.09
C THR A 134 4.78 -21.26 -9.81
N TYR A 135 4.45 -20.81 -11.02
CA TYR A 135 3.31 -21.32 -11.80
C TYR A 135 3.68 -22.47 -12.73
N ASP A 136 4.86 -22.38 -13.35
CA ASP A 136 5.29 -23.33 -14.40
C ASP A 136 6.77 -23.71 -14.33
N GLY A 137 7.52 -23.14 -13.35
CA GLY A 137 8.95 -23.40 -13.19
C GLY A 137 9.85 -22.70 -14.23
N SER A 138 9.29 -21.92 -15.15
CA SER A 138 10.07 -21.20 -16.16
C SER A 138 11.01 -20.19 -15.52
N GLN A 139 12.18 -19.99 -16.12
CA GLN A 139 13.13 -18.98 -15.65
C GLN A 139 12.66 -17.61 -16.13
N GLN A 140 12.58 -16.68 -15.19
CA GLN A 140 12.19 -15.28 -15.41
C GLN A 140 13.36 -14.36 -15.08
N ARG A 141 13.54 -13.31 -15.88
CA ARG A 141 14.43 -12.19 -15.58
C ARG A 141 13.62 -10.94 -15.34
N PHE A 142 13.87 -10.26 -14.23
CA PHE A 142 13.15 -9.07 -13.84
C PHE A 142 14.16 -7.96 -13.54
N THR A 143 14.10 -6.87 -14.30
CA THR A 143 14.97 -5.70 -14.17
C THR A 143 14.15 -4.49 -13.73
N PRO A 144 14.77 -3.40 -13.26
CA PRO A 144 14.06 -2.17 -12.95
C PRO A 144 13.17 -1.69 -14.10
N GLU A 145 13.69 -1.68 -15.33
CA GLU A 145 12.95 -1.27 -16.52
C GLU A 145 11.80 -2.24 -16.83
N GLY A 146 12.04 -3.55 -16.69
CA GLY A 146 11.02 -4.58 -16.88
C GLY A 146 9.89 -4.48 -15.86
N ALA A 147 10.21 -4.11 -14.61
CA ALA A 147 9.21 -3.88 -13.56
C ALA A 147 8.33 -2.67 -13.90
N ILE A 148 8.91 -1.58 -14.39
CA ILE A 148 8.15 -0.40 -14.84
C ILE A 148 7.27 -0.76 -16.04
N ALA A 149 7.84 -1.34 -17.10
CA ALA A 149 7.08 -1.72 -18.30
C ALA A 149 5.90 -2.65 -17.97
N THR A 150 6.09 -3.60 -17.05
CA THR A 150 5.02 -4.49 -16.59
C THR A 150 3.90 -3.71 -15.88
N GLN A 151 4.25 -2.79 -14.97
CA GLN A 151 3.26 -1.98 -14.24
C GLN A 151 2.57 -0.96 -15.15
N GLU A 152 3.25 -0.42 -16.16
CA GLU A 152 2.64 0.42 -17.19
C GLU A 152 1.54 -0.34 -17.96
N LEU A 153 1.79 -1.61 -18.31
CA LEU A 153 0.79 -2.50 -18.93
C LEU A 153 -0.36 -2.85 -17.97
N LEU A 154 -0.05 -3.07 -16.70
CA LEU A 154 -1.08 -3.29 -15.67
C LEU A 154 -1.97 -2.06 -15.48
N GLY A 155 -1.49 -0.86 -15.78
CA GLY A 155 -2.29 0.35 -15.80
C GLY A 155 -2.77 0.79 -14.42
N ALA A 156 -1.97 0.58 -13.37
CA ALA A 156 -2.26 1.08 -12.03
C ALA A 156 -2.05 2.59 -11.94
N ASP A 157 -2.73 3.26 -10.98
CA ASP A 157 -2.56 4.70 -10.75
C ASP A 157 -1.23 5.03 -10.10
N ILE A 158 -0.72 4.11 -9.29
CA ILE A 158 0.58 4.21 -8.60
C ILE A 158 1.39 2.96 -8.89
N GLN A 159 2.64 3.17 -9.30
CA GLN A 159 3.67 2.14 -9.50
C GLN A 159 4.74 2.25 -8.44
N MET A 160 5.40 1.14 -8.13
CA MET A 160 6.55 1.10 -7.23
C MET A 160 7.83 0.73 -7.99
N VAL A 161 8.94 1.34 -7.62
CA VAL A 161 10.25 0.91 -8.13
C VAL A 161 10.60 -0.50 -7.64
N LEU A 162 11.39 -1.24 -8.43
CA LEU A 162 11.94 -2.52 -7.97
C LEU A 162 13.01 -2.26 -6.90
N ASP A 163 12.93 -2.98 -5.78
CA ASP A 163 13.82 -2.85 -4.63
C ASP A 163 14.40 -4.20 -4.20
N VAL A 164 15.43 -4.17 -3.39
CA VAL A 164 16.01 -5.36 -2.74
C VAL A 164 15.64 -5.36 -1.27
N CYS A 165 14.83 -6.34 -0.87
CA CYS A 165 14.31 -6.46 0.49
C CYS A 165 14.89 -7.72 1.18
N PRO A 166 16.01 -7.62 1.91
CA PRO A 166 16.55 -8.75 2.66
C PRO A 166 15.66 -9.03 3.89
N PRO A 167 15.54 -10.30 4.32
CA PRO A 167 14.88 -10.62 5.58
C PRO A 167 15.69 -10.06 6.76
N LEU A 168 15.05 -9.84 7.91
CA LEU A 168 15.72 -9.44 9.14
C LEU A 168 15.65 -10.58 10.18
N PRO A 169 16.72 -10.77 10.97
CA PRO A 169 18.00 -10.05 10.92
C PRO A 169 18.88 -10.48 9.73
N SER A 170 19.56 -9.52 9.13
CA SER A 170 20.58 -9.76 8.09
C SER A 170 21.88 -9.06 8.46
N PRO A 171 23.06 -9.57 8.04
CA PRO A 171 24.34 -8.91 8.24
C PRO A 171 24.35 -7.48 7.67
N PRO A 172 25.09 -6.53 8.27
CA PRO A 172 25.11 -5.14 7.84
C PRO A 172 25.58 -4.94 6.38
N ASP A 173 26.49 -5.76 5.88
CA ASP A 173 26.97 -5.73 4.50
C ASP A 173 25.88 -6.17 3.51
N VAL A 174 25.04 -7.14 3.87
CA VAL A 174 23.86 -7.55 3.07
C VAL A 174 22.85 -6.42 2.98
N VAL A 175 22.57 -5.76 4.10
CA VAL A 175 21.65 -4.59 4.15
C VAL A 175 22.22 -3.43 3.35
N ARG A 176 23.54 -3.17 3.44
CA ARG A 176 24.24 -2.15 2.66
C ARG A 176 24.11 -2.40 1.16
N LEU A 177 24.41 -3.61 0.70
CA LEU A 177 24.30 -4.00 -0.70
C LEU A 177 22.86 -3.87 -1.20
N ALA A 178 21.87 -4.21 -0.38
CA ALA A 178 20.46 -4.07 -0.72
C ALA A 178 20.07 -2.59 -0.91
N LEU A 179 20.54 -1.71 -0.03
CA LEU A 179 20.33 -0.26 -0.15
C LEU A 179 20.96 0.28 -1.44
N GLU A 180 22.21 -0.07 -1.72
CA GLU A 180 22.94 0.41 -2.90
C GLU A 180 22.26 -0.03 -4.20
N ARG A 181 21.86 -1.30 -4.30
CA ARG A 181 21.11 -1.82 -5.45
C ARG A 181 19.75 -1.13 -5.60
N THR A 182 19.01 -1.00 -4.49
CA THR A 182 17.71 -0.31 -4.51
C THR A 182 17.86 1.11 -5.03
N SER A 183 18.87 1.87 -4.56
CA SER A 183 19.11 3.24 -5.02
C SER A 183 19.47 3.30 -6.51
N MET A 184 20.34 2.40 -6.98
CA MET A 184 20.71 2.29 -8.40
C MET A 184 19.51 1.91 -9.26
N TRP A 185 18.72 0.94 -8.84
CA TRP A 185 17.51 0.50 -9.55
C TRP A 185 16.42 1.57 -9.56
N ALA A 186 16.29 2.34 -8.48
CA ALA A 186 15.36 3.46 -8.41
C ALA A 186 15.66 4.53 -9.49
N ALA A 187 16.94 4.89 -9.70
CA ALA A 187 17.34 5.81 -10.76
C ALA A 187 17.02 5.27 -12.17
N ARG A 188 17.28 3.96 -12.40
CA ARG A 188 16.94 3.28 -13.66
C ARG A 188 15.43 3.24 -13.89
N ALA A 189 14.65 2.91 -12.86
CA ALA A 189 13.19 2.88 -12.92
C ALA A 189 12.63 4.29 -13.23
N ARG A 190 13.15 5.34 -12.57
CA ARG A 190 12.76 6.74 -12.84
C ARG A 190 13.02 7.13 -14.29
N SER A 191 14.18 6.71 -14.84
CA SER A 191 14.53 6.95 -16.25
C SER A 191 13.69 6.13 -17.24
N ALA A 192 13.16 4.97 -16.83
CA ALA A 192 12.36 4.10 -17.68
C ALA A 192 10.88 4.48 -17.71
N HIS A 193 10.37 5.10 -16.64
CA HIS A 193 8.96 5.49 -16.53
C HIS A 193 8.58 6.53 -17.60
N ARG A 194 7.50 6.28 -18.34
CA ARG A 194 7.05 7.11 -19.48
C ARG A 194 5.63 7.62 -19.36
N ARG A 195 4.81 6.99 -18.54
CA ARG A 195 3.38 7.33 -18.45
C ARG A 195 3.16 8.49 -17.48
N GLU A 196 2.70 9.61 -18.01
CA GLU A 196 2.36 10.80 -17.22
C GLU A 196 1.06 10.66 -16.41
N ASP A 197 0.21 9.69 -16.77
CA ASP A 197 -1.04 9.38 -16.08
C ASP A 197 -0.88 8.35 -14.95
N GLN A 198 0.35 7.92 -14.67
CA GLN A 198 0.69 7.03 -13.57
C GLN A 198 1.75 7.68 -12.66
N SER A 199 1.55 7.62 -11.34
CA SER A 199 2.53 8.09 -10.37
C SER A 199 3.56 7.00 -10.09
N LEU A 200 4.84 7.38 -9.98
CA LEU A 200 5.94 6.48 -9.63
C LEU A 200 6.45 6.77 -8.21
N PHE A 201 6.40 5.77 -7.34
CA PHE A 201 6.91 5.88 -5.97
C PHE A 201 8.28 5.21 -5.83
N GLY A 202 9.23 5.95 -5.23
CA GLY A 202 10.52 5.41 -4.81
C GLY A 202 10.39 4.55 -3.55
N ILE A 203 11.38 3.68 -3.30
CA ILE A 203 11.41 2.85 -2.08
C ILE A 203 12.70 3.09 -1.31
N VAL A 204 12.55 3.35 0.00
CA VAL A 204 13.64 3.50 0.96
C VAL A 204 13.90 2.15 1.62
N GLN A 205 15.16 1.67 1.54
CA GLN A 205 15.64 0.46 2.21
C GLN A 205 16.68 0.81 3.31
N GLY A 206 17.21 -0.15 4.06
CA GLY A 206 18.24 0.08 5.09
C GLY A 206 18.09 -0.75 6.35
N GLY A 207 17.20 -1.76 6.35
CA GLY A 207 16.91 -2.61 7.50
C GLY A 207 16.49 -1.81 8.71
N ILE A 208 17.01 -2.15 9.91
CA ILE A 208 16.77 -1.41 11.16
C ILE A 208 17.87 -0.37 11.45
N SER A 209 18.81 -0.15 10.53
CA SER A 209 19.88 0.83 10.74
C SER A 209 19.41 2.25 10.41
N GLU A 210 19.28 3.09 11.43
CA GLU A 210 18.87 4.50 11.27
C GLU A 210 19.77 5.26 10.29
N SER A 211 21.11 5.05 10.34
CA SER A 211 22.04 5.73 9.43
C SER A 211 21.84 5.31 7.97
N MET A 212 21.61 4.01 7.72
CA MET A 212 21.30 3.52 6.37
C MET A 212 19.93 4.02 5.89
N ARG A 213 18.93 4.11 6.77
CA ARG A 213 17.60 4.68 6.46
C ARG A 213 17.69 6.14 6.04
N ARG A 214 18.45 6.95 6.79
CA ARG A 214 18.69 8.37 6.43
C ARG A 214 19.37 8.49 5.07
N GLU A 215 20.44 7.72 4.86
CA GLU A 215 21.16 7.71 3.58
C GLU A 215 20.25 7.31 2.42
N SER A 216 19.50 6.22 2.57
CA SER A 216 18.57 5.74 1.55
C SER A 216 17.47 6.76 1.25
N ALA A 217 16.89 7.39 2.28
CA ALA A 217 15.87 8.42 2.13
C ALA A 217 16.38 9.63 1.36
N LEU A 218 17.57 10.11 1.68
CA LEU A 218 18.22 11.22 0.94
C LEU A 218 18.42 10.86 -0.53
N ARG A 219 19.05 9.71 -0.83
CA ARG A 219 19.28 9.24 -2.20
C ARG A 219 17.99 9.08 -2.99
N THR A 220 16.93 8.59 -2.34
CA THR A 220 15.63 8.38 -2.99
C THR A 220 14.90 9.71 -3.21
N ALA A 221 15.01 10.66 -2.27
CA ALA A 221 14.42 12.00 -2.39
C ALA A 221 15.06 12.82 -3.52
N GLU A 222 16.37 12.68 -3.76
CA GLU A 222 17.08 13.34 -4.86
C GLU A 222 16.55 12.95 -6.26
N LEU A 223 15.89 11.81 -6.39
CA LEU A 223 15.30 11.34 -7.66
C LEU A 223 13.91 11.93 -7.94
N ASP A 224 13.36 12.75 -7.04
CA ASP A 224 12.07 13.46 -7.15
C ASP A 224 10.91 12.53 -7.60
N PHE A 225 10.63 11.53 -6.79
CA PHE A 225 9.49 10.64 -7.00
C PHE A 225 8.16 11.29 -6.59
N ASP A 226 7.06 10.79 -7.16
CA ASP A 226 5.70 11.22 -6.85
C ASP A 226 5.23 10.83 -5.45
N GLY A 227 5.93 9.90 -4.81
CA GLY A 227 5.71 9.44 -3.45
C GLY A 227 6.80 8.49 -3.00
N TYR A 228 6.78 8.10 -1.73
CA TYR A 228 7.86 7.35 -1.11
C TYR A 228 7.36 6.17 -0.30
N GLY A 229 7.73 4.95 -0.72
CA GLY A 229 7.58 3.74 0.04
C GLY A 229 8.72 3.55 1.05
N ILE A 230 8.40 3.10 2.25
CA ILE A 230 9.36 2.64 3.24
C ILE A 230 9.23 1.11 3.28
N GLY A 231 10.17 0.44 2.60
CA GLY A 231 10.22 -1.02 2.48
C GLY A 231 11.18 -1.66 3.48
N GLY A 232 11.19 -2.99 3.55
CA GLY A 232 12.11 -3.76 4.40
C GLY A 232 11.95 -3.52 5.88
N LEU A 233 10.72 -3.23 6.31
CA LEU A 233 10.24 -3.24 7.69
C LEU A 233 9.03 -4.19 7.78
N SER A 234 8.79 -4.78 8.96
CA SER A 234 7.84 -5.90 9.15
C SER A 234 8.25 -7.19 8.41
N VAL A 235 9.57 -7.44 8.36
CA VAL A 235 10.19 -8.61 7.69
C VAL A 235 11.02 -9.49 8.66
N GLY A 236 10.80 -9.33 9.97
CA GLY A 236 11.43 -10.13 11.03
C GLY A 236 11.85 -9.37 12.28
N GLU A 237 11.93 -8.04 12.22
CA GLU A 237 12.25 -7.17 13.35
C GLU A 237 11.06 -6.99 14.30
N THR A 238 11.35 -6.52 15.52
CA THR A 238 10.33 -6.11 16.48
C THR A 238 9.81 -4.70 16.18
N ARG A 239 8.68 -4.32 16.78
CA ARG A 239 8.14 -2.95 16.65
C ARG A 239 9.10 -1.91 17.23
N GLU A 240 9.74 -2.22 18.32
CA GLU A 240 10.73 -1.37 19.00
C GLU A 240 11.95 -1.08 18.11
N GLU A 241 12.35 -2.04 17.26
CA GLU A 241 13.41 -1.87 16.27
C GLU A 241 12.91 -1.13 15.00
N MET A 242 11.68 -1.38 14.61
CA MET A 242 11.06 -0.76 13.42
C MET A 242 10.88 0.75 13.58
N LEU A 243 10.38 1.23 14.73
CA LEU A 243 9.98 2.63 14.88
C LEU A 243 11.12 3.65 14.76
N PRO A 244 12.32 3.45 15.37
CA PRO A 244 13.47 4.35 15.16
C PRO A 244 13.93 4.37 13.70
N ALA A 245 13.97 3.21 13.05
CA ALA A 245 14.35 3.09 11.65
C ALA A 245 13.35 3.81 10.73
N LEU A 246 12.03 3.68 11.00
CA LEU A 246 10.98 4.39 10.29
C LEU A 246 11.10 5.91 10.47
N ALA A 247 11.30 6.40 11.70
CA ALA A 247 11.47 7.81 12.00
C ALA A 247 12.66 8.40 11.24
N ALA A 248 13.81 7.69 11.24
CA ALA A 248 15.01 8.09 10.52
C ALA A 248 14.82 8.20 9.00
N ALA A 249 13.99 7.34 8.40
CA ALA A 249 13.62 7.45 7.00
C ALA A 249 12.72 8.67 6.73
N LEU A 250 11.68 8.86 7.57
CA LEU A 250 10.68 9.92 7.38
C LEU A 250 11.25 11.34 7.53
N GLU A 251 12.32 11.51 8.32
CA GLU A 251 12.97 12.79 8.57
C GLU A 251 13.44 13.48 7.27
N HIS A 252 13.84 12.70 6.28
CA HIS A 252 14.44 13.19 5.03
C HIS A 252 13.50 13.07 3.80
N LEU A 253 12.28 12.58 3.98
CA LEU A 253 11.32 12.48 2.89
C LEU A 253 10.47 13.76 2.76
N PRO A 254 10.18 14.21 1.53
CA PRO A 254 9.36 15.39 1.28
C PRO A 254 7.99 15.30 1.99
N THR A 255 7.54 16.46 2.52
CA THR A 255 6.27 16.52 3.27
C THR A 255 5.06 16.73 2.37
N ASP A 256 5.26 17.17 1.16
CA ASP A 256 4.23 17.38 0.12
C ASP A 256 4.05 16.16 -0.80
N ARG A 257 4.63 15.03 -0.42
CA ARG A 257 4.50 13.74 -1.10
C ARG A 257 3.91 12.69 -0.17
N PRO A 258 3.12 11.73 -0.71
CA PRO A 258 2.63 10.58 0.07
C PRO A 258 3.78 9.72 0.62
N ARG A 259 3.63 9.26 1.86
CA ARG A 259 4.58 8.39 2.57
C ARG A 259 3.91 7.07 2.89
N TYR A 260 4.43 6.00 2.37
CA TYR A 260 3.83 4.68 2.39
C TYR A 260 4.69 3.68 3.15
N LEU A 261 4.23 3.19 4.30
CA LEU A 261 4.86 2.07 5.03
C LEU A 261 4.31 0.75 4.51
N MET A 262 5.18 -0.01 3.84
CA MET A 262 4.81 -1.20 3.09
C MET A 262 4.64 -2.43 3.99
N GLY A 263 3.57 -3.20 3.78
CA GLY A 263 3.36 -4.50 4.40
C GLY A 263 2.94 -4.50 5.87
N VAL A 264 2.67 -3.35 6.46
CA VAL A 264 2.30 -3.19 7.88
C VAL A 264 0.79 -3.07 8.04
N GLY A 265 0.20 -3.90 8.94
CA GLY A 265 -1.26 -3.93 9.08
C GLY A 265 -1.79 -4.30 10.45
N ASP A 266 -0.95 -4.54 11.46
CA ASP A 266 -1.42 -4.71 12.83
C ASP A 266 -1.77 -3.35 13.47
N PRO A 267 -2.85 -3.27 14.28
CA PRO A 267 -3.37 -1.98 14.74
C PRO A 267 -2.38 -1.13 15.54
N ALA A 268 -1.51 -1.76 16.35
CA ALA A 268 -0.54 -1.03 17.13
C ALA A 268 0.55 -0.40 16.24
N SER A 269 1.09 -1.14 15.29
CA SER A 269 2.07 -0.60 14.34
C SER A 269 1.45 0.47 13.43
N LEU A 270 0.18 0.32 13.03
CA LEU A 270 -0.53 1.33 12.26
C LEU A 270 -0.63 2.66 13.01
N VAL A 271 -1.08 2.65 14.27
CA VAL A 271 -1.25 3.89 15.04
C VAL A 271 0.09 4.54 15.38
N GLU A 272 1.13 3.74 15.66
CA GLU A 272 2.48 4.26 15.88
C GLU A 272 3.06 4.92 14.62
N ALA A 273 2.95 4.26 13.47
CA ALA A 273 3.47 4.79 12.22
C ALA A 273 2.71 6.04 11.74
N VAL A 274 1.38 6.10 11.93
CA VAL A 274 0.61 7.34 11.71
C VAL A 274 1.11 8.45 12.62
N GLY A 275 1.43 8.12 13.89
CA GLY A 275 2.03 9.05 14.84
C GLY A 275 3.36 9.64 14.36
N LEU A 276 4.11 8.92 13.53
CA LEU A 276 5.36 9.37 12.93
C LEU A 276 5.17 10.12 11.58
N GLY A 277 3.94 10.19 11.06
CA GLY A 277 3.62 10.92 9.83
C GLY A 277 3.58 10.06 8.56
N VAL A 278 3.29 8.76 8.68
CA VAL A 278 2.98 7.87 7.55
C VAL A 278 1.54 8.11 7.09
N ASP A 279 1.32 8.07 5.78
CA ASP A 279 0.03 8.37 5.15
C ASP A 279 -0.73 7.15 4.71
N GLN A 280 -0.05 6.10 4.25
CA GLN A 280 -0.72 4.94 3.66
C GLN A 280 -0.01 3.64 4.00
N PHE A 281 -0.79 2.56 3.99
CA PHE A 281 -0.40 1.23 4.41
C PHE A 281 -1.07 0.17 3.55
N ASP A 282 -0.44 -1.00 3.46
CA ASP A 282 -1.06 -2.22 2.95
C ASP A 282 -0.75 -3.39 3.86
N CYS A 283 -1.59 -4.39 3.89
CA CYS A 283 -1.23 -5.69 4.46
C CYS A 283 -2.27 -6.76 4.08
N VAL A 284 -1.81 -8.01 3.98
CA VAL A 284 -2.68 -9.18 3.84
C VAL A 284 -3.23 -9.69 5.17
N LEU A 285 -2.81 -9.10 6.30
CA LEU A 285 -3.13 -9.56 7.66
C LEU A 285 -4.63 -9.68 7.88
N GLN A 286 -5.41 -8.68 7.44
CA GLN A 286 -6.86 -8.59 7.62
C GLN A 286 -7.57 -9.80 7.04
N THR A 287 -7.28 -10.11 5.78
CA THR A 287 -7.90 -11.26 5.11
C THR A 287 -7.27 -12.58 5.54
N ARG A 288 -5.97 -12.61 5.87
CA ARG A 288 -5.32 -13.81 6.42
C ARG A 288 -5.94 -14.22 7.75
N LEU A 289 -6.09 -13.29 8.68
CA LEU A 289 -6.75 -13.54 9.96
C LEU A 289 -8.22 -13.96 9.76
N GLY A 290 -8.96 -13.23 8.91
CA GLY A 290 -10.36 -13.51 8.62
C GLY A 290 -10.57 -14.92 8.09
N ARG A 291 -9.73 -15.40 7.18
CA ARG A 291 -9.80 -16.76 6.63
C ARG A 291 -9.58 -17.84 7.69
N HIS A 292 -8.87 -17.53 8.76
CA HIS A 292 -8.61 -18.44 9.87
C HIS A 292 -9.58 -18.27 11.05
N GLY A 293 -10.57 -17.38 10.90
CA GLY A 293 -11.62 -17.17 11.91
C GLY A 293 -11.23 -16.22 13.03
N THR A 294 -10.23 -15.37 12.80
CA THR A 294 -9.86 -14.31 13.75
C THR A 294 -10.38 -12.97 13.23
N ALA A 295 -11.26 -12.34 14.01
CA ALA A 295 -11.74 -10.98 13.79
C ALA A 295 -10.89 -9.96 14.55
N LEU A 296 -10.70 -8.78 13.94
CA LEU A 296 -10.17 -7.58 14.58
C LEU A 296 -11.34 -6.84 15.23
N THR A 297 -11.23 -6.49 16.51
CA THR A 297 -12.29 -5.80 17.23
C THR A 297 -11.72 -4.67 18.09
N THR A 298 -12.56 -3.78 18.56
CA THR A 298 -12.16 -2.74 19.52
C THR A 298 -11.63 -3.29 20.84
N ALA A 299 -11.95 -4.54 21.18
CA ALA A 299 -11.44 -5.25 22.36
C ALA A 299 -10.26 -6.21 22.07
N GLY A 300 -9.67 -6.13 20.88
CA GLY A 300 -8.55 -6.97 20.46
C GLY A 300 -8.94 -8.08 19.47
N LYS A 301 -8.11 -9.11 19.35
CA LYS A 301 -8.37 -10.25 18.46
C LYS A 301 -9.42 -11.19 19.04
N LEU A 302 -10.45 -11.47 18.26
CA LEU A 302 -11.51 -12.43 18.62
C LEU A 302 -11.42 -13.64 17.69
N ASN A 303 -11.17 -14.84 18.25
CA ASN A 303 -11.25 -16.09 17.49
C ASN A 303 -12.69 -16.61 17.54
N VAL A 304 -13.45 -16.40 16.49
CA VAL A 304 -14.88 -16.75 16.41
C VAL A 304 -15.15 -18.25 16.52
N LYS A 305 -14.13 -19.11 16.30
CA LYS A 305 -14.28 -20.58 16.38
C LYS A 305 -14.35 -21.12 17.80
N ARG A 306 -14.10 -20.31 18.84
CA ARG A 306 -14.17 -20.74 20.24
C ARG A 306 -15.55 -21.27 20.61
N ALA A 307 -15.58 -22.28 21.48
CA ALA A 307 -16.81 -22.96 21.90
C ALA A 307 -17.79 -22.02 22.60
N GLU A 308 -17.28 -21.04 23.36
CA GLU A 308 -18.07 -20.03 24.07
C GLU A 308 -19.03 -19.25 23.19
N PHE A 309 -18.74 -19.14 21.88
CA PHE A 309 -19.56 -18.40 20.93
C PHE A 309 -20.67 -19.25 20.28
N ALA A 310 -20.85 -20.53 20.67
CA ALA A 310 -21.80 -21.40 20.05
C ALA A 310 -23.25 -20.89 20.09
N LEU A 311 -23.61 -20.20 21.17
CA LEU A 311 -24.97 -19.67 21.40
C LEU A 311 -24.92 -18.11 21.45
N SER A 312 -23.83 -17.47 21.01
CA SER A 312 -23.73 -16.04 21.04
C SER A 312 -24.53 -15.39 19.92
N ASP A 313 -25.46 -14.52 20.28
CA ASP A 313 -26.23 -13.65 19.38
C ASP A 313 -25.58 -12.30 19.11
N GLU A 314 -24.43 -12.03 19.75
CA GLU A 314 -23.67 -10.79 19.54
C GLU A 314 -22.94 -10.77 18.19
N PRO A 315 -22.74 -9.57 17.61
CA PRO A 315 -21.88 -9.39 16.43
C PRO A 315 -20.41 -9.61 16.76
N LEU A 316 -19.54 -9.66 15.74
CA LEU A 316 -18.07 -9.75 15.94
C LEU A 316 -17.56 -8.65 16.83
N ASP A 317 -17.97 -7.41 16.55
CA ASP A 317 -17.65 -6.21 17.33
C ASP A 317 -18.92 -5.35 17.46
N PRO A 318 -19.44 -5.16 18.68
CA PRO A 318 -20.68 -4.39 18.91
C PRO A 318 -20.56 -2.92 18.50
N THR A 319 -19.34 -2.37 18.42
CA THR A 319 -19.08 -0.98 18.02
C THR A 319 -18.87 -0.82 16.52
N CYS A 320 -18.75 -1.93 15.79
CA CYS A 320 -18.46 -1.91 14.35
C CYS A 320 -19.75 -1.78 13.53
N GLY A 321 -19.85 -0.72 12.72
CA GLY A 321 -20.98 -0.46 11.85
C GLY A 321 -20.97 -1.18 10.51
N CYS A 322 -20.08 -2.16 10.25
CA CYS A 322 -20.00 -2.85 8.97
C CYS A 322 -21.22 -3.76 8.71
N GLY A 323 -21.47 -4.09 7.42
CA GLY A 323 -22.58 -4.94 7.01
C GLY A 323 -22.57 -6.31 7.66
N VAL A 324 -21.40 -6.85 8.01
CA VAL A 324 -21.28 -8.15 8.70
C VAL A 324 -21.77 -8.06 10.13
N CYS A 325 -21.32 -7.08 10.92
CA CYS A 325 -21.72 -6.90 12.31
C CYS A 325 -23.20 -6.53 12.45
N ARG A 326 -23.77 -5.83 11.46
CA ARG A 326 -25.22 -5.52 11.47
C ARG A 326 -26.13 -6.71 11.19
N ARG A 327 -25.62 -7.81 10.63
CA ARG A 327 -26.45 -8.91 10.11
C ARG A 327 -26.14 -10.26 10.73
N HIS A 328 -24.92 -10.50 11.20
CA HIS A 328 -24.45 -11.82 11.56
C HIS A 328 -23.94 -11.88 12.99
N THR A 329 -24.32 -12.94 13.68
CA THR A 329 -23.89 -13.22 15.05
C THR A 329 -22.60 -14.04 15.06
N ARG A 330 -21.88 -14.01 16.19
CA ARG A 330 -20.71 -14.88 16.42
C ARG A 330 -21.09 -16.35 16.34
N GLY A 331 -22.27 -16.74 16.88
CA GLY A 331 -22.77 -18.11 16.82
C GLY A 331 -22.95 -18.61 15.39
N TYR A 332 -23.56 -17.80 14.53
CA TYR A 332 -23.72 -18.14 13.10
C TYR A 332 -22.37 -18.26 12.38
N LEU A 333 -21.49 -17.29 12.55
CA LEU A 333 -20.17 -17.31 11.91
C LEU A 333 -19.33 -18.50 12.40
N ARG A 334 -19.38 -18.80 13.70
CA ARG A 334 -18.76 -20.00 14.26
C ARG A 334 -19.30 -21.27 13.61
N HIS A 335 -20.61 -21.42 13.48
CA HIS A 335 -21.23 -22.55 12.80
C HIS A 335 -20.67 -22.71 11.38
N LEU A 336 -20.62 -21.66 10.59
CA LEU A 336 -20.08 -21.72 9.23
C LEU A 336 -18.62 -22.21 9.19
N PHE A 337 -17.76 -21.75 10.13
CA PHE A 337 -16.39 -22.27 10.23
C PHE A 337 -16.34 -23.74 10.60
N GLN A 338 -17.24 -24.21 11.47
CA GLN A 338 -17.27 -25.61 11.88
C GLN A 338 -17.69 -26.57 10.76
N VAL A 339 -18.58 -26.15 9.90
CA VAL A 339 -19.00 -26.92 8.73
C VAL A 339 -18.18 -26.73 7.50
N GLY A 340 -17.10 -25.88 7.59
CA GLY A 340 -16.19 -25.61 6.47
C GLY A 340 -16.78 -24.72 5.38
N GLU A 341 -17.83 -23.94 5.68
CA GLU A 341 -18.47 -23.05 4.71
C GLU A 341 -17.58 -21.85 4.37
N PRO A 342 -17.13 -21.67 3.10
CA PRO A 342 -16.23 -20.58 2.71
C PRO A 342 -16.77 -19.17 2.99
N THR A 343 -18.10 -19.03 3.08
CA THR A 343 -18.79 -17.79 3.44
C THR A 343 -18.31 -17.24 4.79
N ALA A 344 -17.95 -18.11 5.76
CA ALA A 344 -17.35 -17.69 7.02
C ALA A 344 -16.06 -16.88 6.81
N SER A 345 -15.14 -17.43 6.02
CA SER A 345 -13.87 -16.79 5.68
C SER A 345 -14.07 -15.45 4.95
N ARG A 346 -15.06 -15.39 4.04
CA ARG A 346 -15.43 -14.16 3.34
C ARG A 346 -15.94 -13.10 4.31
N LEU A 347 -16.92 -13.43 5.14
CA LEU A 347 -17.55 -12.47 6.05
C LEU A 347 -16.57 -11.92 7.08
N VAL A 348 -15.75 -12.77 7.70
CA VAL A 348 -14.75 -12.29 8.68
C VAL A 348 -13.63 -11.48 8.00
N SER A 349 -13.24 -11.82 6.76
CA SER A 349 -12.28 -11.01 5.99
C SER A 349 -12.86 -9.63 5.66
N LEU A 350 -14.13 -9.57 5.22
CA LEU A 350 -14.83 -8.32 4.94
C LEU A 350 -14.93 -7.43 6.18
N HIS A 351 -15.29 -8.03 7.33
CA HIS A 351 -15.31 -7.32 8.61
C HIS A 351 -13.92 -6.74 8.95
N ASN A 352 -12.86 -7.54 8.85
CA ASN A 352 -11.52 -7.09 9.20
C ASN A 352 -11.04 -5.94 8.31
N VAL A 353 -11.34 -5.99 7.01
CA VAL A 353 -11.03 -4.89 6.08
C VAL A 353 -11.83 -3.63 6.46
N ALA A 354 -13.14 -3.75 6.67
CA ALA A 354 -13.99 -2.65 7.10
C ALA A 354 -13.54 -2.03 8.43
N TRP A 355 -13.18 -2.87 9.39
CA TRP A 355 -12.69 -2.45 10.70
C TRP A 355 -11.38 -1.66 10.58
N THR A 356 -10.44 -2.13 9.75
CA THR A 356 -9.15 -1.44 9.55
C THR A 356 -9.34 -0.11 8.83
N ILE A 357 -10.19 -0.03 7.80
CA ILE A 357 -10.53 1.23 7.13
C ILE A 357 -11.20 2.21 8.10
N SER A 358 -12.09 1.71 8.97
CA SER A 358 -12.72 2.53 10.01
C SER A 358 -11.71 3.03 11.05
N LEU A 359 -10.69 2.23 11.40
CA LEU A 359 -9.58 2.65 12.26
C LEU A 359 -8.82 3.82 11.63
N MET A 360 -8.52 3.77 10.31
CA MET A 360 -7.86 4.89 9.60
C MET A 360 -8.72 6.16 9.64
N ALA A 361 -10.02 6.05 9.37
CA ALA A 361 -10.93 7.18 9.43
C ALA A 361 -11.04 7.77 10.85
N THR A 362 -10.94 6.93 11.88
CA THR A 362 -10.91 7.35 13.29
C THR A 362 -9.63 8.07 13.63
N MET A 363 -8.46 7.56 13.18
CA MET A 363 -7.17 8.25 13.33
C MET A 363 -7.19 9.62 12.64
N ARG A 364 -7.69 9.68 11.40
CA ARG A 364 -7.83 10.94 10.67
C ARG A 364 -8.64 11.97 11.47
N ARG A 365 -9.82 11.60 11.97
CA ARG A 365 -10.65 12.49 12.80
C ARG A 365 -9.94 12.92 14.07
N ALA A 366 -9.27 11.98 14.76
CA ALA A 366 -8.51 12.28 15.97
C ALA A 366 -7.39 13.29 15.72
N ILE A 367 -6.69 13.20 14.58
CA ILE A 367 -5.68 14.19 14.17
C ILE A 367 -6.32 15.55 13.91
N ILE A 368 -7.42 15.62 13.16
CA ILE A 368 -8.14 16.88 12.86
C ILE A 368 -8.62 17.56 14.15
N ASP A 369 -9.08 16.78 15.11
CA ASP A 369 -9.61 17.26 16.39
C ASP A 369 -8.52 17.52 17.46
N GLY A 370 -7.22 17.30 17.16
CA GLY A 370 -6.11 17.45 18.14
C GLY A 370 -6.17 16.44 19.28
N ARG A 371 -6.70 15.23 19.05
CA ARG A 371 -6.90 14.16 20.05
C ARG A 371 -6.15 12.87 19.73
N PHE A 372 -5.22 12.92 18.79
CA PHE A 372 -4.55 11.71 18.29
C PHE A 372 -3.75 10.99 19.39
N GLN A 373 -3.05 11.72 20.27
CA GLN A 373 -2.28 11.09 21.34
C GLN A 373 -3.17 10.32 22.33
N LYS A 374 -4.36 10.82 22.63
CA LYS A 374 -5.32 10.10 23.46
C LYS A 374 -5.78 8.81 22.77
N MET A 375 -6.17 8.90 21.51
CA MET A 375 -6.57 7.74 20.72
C MET A 375 -5.43 6.70 20.60
N ARG A 376 -4.20 7.16 20.34
CA ARG A 376 -3.02 6.29 20.29
C ARG A 376 -2.87 5.48 21.59
N THR A 377 -2.98 6.13 22.74
CA THR A 377 -2.91 5.46 24.05
C THR A 377 -4.02 4.41 24.21
N GLU A 378 -5.25 4.72 23.80
CA GLU A 378 -6.39 3.80 23.82
C GLU A 378 -6.16 2.57 22.93
N VAL A 379 -5.68 2.77 21.71
CA VAL A 379 -5.35 1.65 20.81
C VAL A 379 -4.22 0.78 21.38
N LEU A 380 -3.16 1.40 21.87
CA LEU A 380 -2.02 0.67 22.44
C LEU A 380 -2.35 -0.07 23.72
N SER A 381 -3.33 0.39 24.51
CA SER A 381 -3.78 -0.34 25.71
C SER A 381 -4.42 -1.70 25.38
N VAL A 382 -4.90 -1.86 24.15
CA VAL A 382 -5.55 -3.10 23.67
C VAL A 382 -4.62 -3.93 22.77
N TRP A 383 -3.79 -3.26 21.96
CA TRP A 383 -3.04 -3.88 20.86
C TRP A 383 -1.52 -3.80 21.01
N GLY A 384 -1.04 -3.04 22.02
CA GLY A 384 0.38 -2.79 22.33
C GLY A 384 1.15 -3.95 22.91
#